data_52d25a5e053c626e27b1eb81e3ed1007
#
_entry.id   52d25a5e053c626e27b1eb81e3ed1007
#
_cell.length_a   1.000
_cell.length_b   1.000
_cell.length_c   1.000
_cell.angle_alpha   90.00
_cell.angle_beta   90.00
_cell.angle_gamma   90.00
#
_symmetry.space_group_name_H-M   'P 1'
#
loop_
_entity.id
_entity.type
_entity.pdbx_description
1 polymer ?
#
loop_
_entity_poly.entity_id
_entity_poly.type
_entity_poly.pdbx_seq_one_letter_code
_entity_poly.pdbx_strand_id
1 'polypeptide(L)'
;MRIRSIKPEFWRSRDIAKLDWDARLVFIGLWSYVDDNGVGKDIDYDIIGDLFAADLVKDPRETVARVSRALASLSEAGLIYRYEFDGTPYLEIATWSRHQRIDKPGKPRYPSHKMAEPNDSNGSDPDSRDCRELSLIHISEP
;
A
#
# COMPACT_ATOMS: atom_id res chain seq x y z
N MET A 1 3.29 -14.34 -2.60
CA MET A 1 2.18 -14.26 -1.61
C MET A 1 2.57 -14.96 -0.34
N ARG A 2 2.24 -14.39 0.79
CA ARG A 2 2.58 -14.95 2.09
C ARG A 2 1.35 -15.09 2.96
N ILE A 3 1.37 -16.09 3.84
CA ILE A 3 0.32 -16.27 4.86
C ILE A 3 0.50 -15.16 5.89
N ARG A 4 -0.61 -14.49 6.22
CA ARG A 4 -0.62 -13.42 7.22
C ARG A 4 -1.72 -13.67 8.25
N SER A 5 -1.58 -13.05 9.40
CA SER A 5 -2.57 -13.13 10.48
C SER A 5 -3.47 -11.91 10.47
N ILE A 6 -4.71 -12.09 10.91
CA ILE A 6 -5.63 -10.98 11.14
C ILE A 6 -5.86 -10.92 12.65
N LYS A 7 -5.39 -9.86 13.28
CA LYS A 7 -5.59 -9.66 14.71
C LYS A 7 -7.03 -9.24 14.99
N PRO A 8 -7.62 -9.68 16.10
CA PRO A 8 -9.01 -9.28 16.43
C PRO A 8 -9.22 -7.77 16.47
N GLU A 9 -8.21 -7.00 16.85
CA GLU A 9 -8.29 -5.55 16.92
C GLU A 9 -8.60 -4.91 15.56
N PHE A 10 -8.25 -5.58 14.47
CA PHE A 10 -8.57 -5.12 13.13
C PHE A 10 -10.07 -4.85 12.98
N TRP A 11 -10.90 -5.78 13.44
CA TRP A 11 -12.35 -5.69 13.29
C TRP A 11 -12.97 -4.60 14.15
N ARG A 12 -12.28 -4.18 15.20
CA ARG A 12 -12.76 -3.16 16.14
C ARG A 12 -12.20 -1.76 15.83
N SER A 13 -11.28 -1.67 14.89
CA SER A 13 -10.64 -0.40 14.53
C SER A 13 -11.64 0.56 13.90
N ARG A 14 -11.68 1.79 14.41
CA ARG A 14 -12.52 2.85 13.83
C ARG A 14 -12.03 3.25 12.45
N ASP A 15 -10.73 3.22 12.23
CA ASP A 15 -10.16 3.54 10.92
C ASP A 15 -10.61 2.53 9.86
N ILE A 16 -10.63 1.26 10.22
CA ILE A 16 -11.12 0.19 9.34
C ILE A 16 -12.62 0.33 9.12
N ALA A 17 -13.38 0.68 10.17
CA ALA A 17 -14.83 0.82 10.06
C ALA A 17 -15.26 1.94 9.12
N LYS A 18 -14.42 2.94 8.89
CA LYS A 18 -14.69 4.02 7.93
C LYS A 18 -14.54 3.61 6.48
N LEU A 19 -13.87 2.50 6.22
CA LEU A 19 -13.66 2.00 4.87
C LEU A 19 -14.87 1.19 4.42
N ASP A 20 -15.14 1.20 3.12
CA ASP A 20 -16.11 0.27 2.56
C ASP A 20 -15.53 -1.16 2.57
N TRP A 21 -16.36 -2.13 2.26
CA TRP A 21 -15.95 -3.53 2.32
C TRP A 21 -14.87 -3.86 1.28
N ASP A 22 -14.95 -3.25 0.12
CA ASP A 22 -13.93 -3.44 -0.92
C ASP A 22 -12.56 -3.01 -0.42
N ALA A 23 -12.48 -1.85 0.21
CA ALA A 23 -11.22 -1.32 0.73
C ALA A 23 -10.66 -2.20 1.85
N ARG A 24 -11.54 -2.72 2.72
CA ARG A 24 -11.11 -3.66 3.78
C ARG A 24 -10.55 -4.94 3.20
N LEU A 25 -11.22 -5.49 2.19
CA LEU A 25 -10.77 -6.73 1.55
C LEU A 25 -9.42 -6.50 0.84
N VAL A 26 -9.30 -5.42 0.09
CA VAL A 26 -8.04 -5.08 -0.59
C VAL A 26 -6.93 -4.89 0.44
N PHE A 27 -7.20 -4.22 1.54
CA PHE A 27 -6.21 -4.00 2.59
C PHE A 27 -5.65 -5.31 3.15
N ILE A 28 -6.54 -6.24 3.51
CA ILE A 28 -6.14 -7.57 3.99
C ILE A 28 -5.34 -8.31 2.90
N GLY A 29 -5.80 -8.24 1.67
CA GLY A 29 -5.12 -8.87 0.54
C GLY A 29 -3.71 -8.31 0.34
N LEU A 30 -3.54 -7.01 0.50
CA LEU A 30 -2.23 -6.38 0.39
C LEU A 30 -1.23 -6.93 1.41
N TRP A 31 -1.67 -7.33 2.59
CA TRP A 31 -0.78 -7.93 3.59
C TRP A 31 -0.10 -9.19 3.06
N SER A 32 -0.82 -10.00 2.28
CA SER A 32 -0.24 -11.18 1.64
C SER A 32 0.61 -10.83 0.42
N TYR A 33 0.27 -9.73 -0.25
CA TYR A 33 0.95 -9.29 -1.45
C TYR A 33 2.33 -8.68 -1.17
N VAL A 34 2.45 -7.89 -0.09
CA VAL A 34 3.69 -7.19 0.26
C VAL A 34 4.74 -8.14 0.83
N ASP A 35 5.99 -7.68 0.85
CA ASP A 35 7.09 -8.44 1.47
C ASP A 35 7.00 -8.40 3.00
N ASP A 36 7.96 -9.01 3.67
CA ASP A 36 7.96 -9.08 5.14
C ASP A 36 8.16 -7.73 5.81
N ASN A 37 8.51 -6.71 5.05
CA ASN A 37 8.66 -5.34 5.55
C ASN A 37 7.46 -4.45 5.20
N GLY A 38 6.43 -5.03 4.61
CA GLY A 38 5.20 -4.33 4.33
C GLY A 38 5.21 -3.53 3.03
N VAL A 39 6.14 -3.80 2.13
CA VAL A 39 6.30 -3.04 0.88
C VAL A 39 6.05 -3.94 -0.33
N GLY A 40 5.38 -3.41 -1.32
CA GLY A 40 5.15 -4.08 -2.60
C GLY A 40 5.10 -3.09 -3.74
N LYS A 41 5.14 -3.58 -4.97
CA LYS A 41 4.99 -2.71 -6.13
C LYS A 41 3.55 -2.25 -6.30
N ASP A 42 3.35 -0.97 -6.50
CA ASP A 42 2.03 -0.38 -6.71
C ASP A 42 1.67 -0.44 -8.20
N ILE A 43 1.52 -1.64 -8.70
CA ILE A 43 1.20 -1.92 -10.09
C ILE A 43 -0.11 -2.66 -10.12
N ASP A 44 -1.13 -2.07 -10.75
CA ASP A 44 -2.49 -2.58 -10.73
C ASP A 44 -2.58 -4.02 -11.20
N TYR A 45 -1.96 -4.37 -12.32
CA TYR A 45 -2.08 -5.72 -12.85
C TYR A 45 -1.35 -6.76 -11.97
N ASP A 46 -0.33 -6.37 -11.22
CA ASP A 46 0.32 -7.27 -10.27
C ASP A 46 -0.58 -7.53 -9.07
N ILE A 47 -1.16 -6.46 -8.51
CA ILE A 47 -2.05 -6.56 -7.36
C ILE A 47 -3.31 -7.35 -7.73
N ILE A 48 -3.94 -7.00 -8.83
CA ILE A 48 -5.18 -7.65 -9.27
C ILE A 48 -4.89 -9.09 -9.68
N GLY A 49 -3.79 -9.33 -10.37
CA GLY A 49 -3.41 -10.67 -10.77
C GLY A 49 -3.17 -11.61 -9.59
N ASP A 50 -2.62 -11.10 -8.50
CA ASP A 50 -2.38 -11.90 -7.31
C ASP A 50 -3.63 -12.07 -6.45
N LEU A 51 -4.48 -11.05 -6.35
CA LEU A 51 -5.58 -11.04 -5.40
C LEU A 51 -6.95 -11.29 -6.03
N PHE A 52 -7.16 -10.85 -7.24
CA PHE A 52 -8.49 -10.82 -7.86
C PHE A 52 -8.51 -11.35 -9.30
N ALA A 53 -7.65 -12.34 -9.59
CA ALA A 53 -7.53 -12.86 -10.95
C ALA A 53 -8.86 -13.41 -11.49
N ALA A 54 -9.61 -14.14 -10.68
CA ALA A 54 -10.89 -14.71 -11.09
C ALA A 54 -11.93 -13.62 -11.35
N ASP A 55 -11.95 -12.60 -10.52
CA ASP A 55 -12.87 -11.47 -10.70
C ASP A 55 -12.51 -10.67 -11.95
N LEU A 56 -11.23 -10.53 -12.23
CA LEU A 56 -10.75 -9.85 -13.43
C LEU A 56 -11.25 -10.53 -14.70
N VAL A 57 -11.27 -11.86 -14.72
CA VAL A 57 -11.76 -12.64 -15.86
C VAL A 57 -13.27 -12.44 -16.03
N LYS A 58 -14.02 -12.38 -14.93
CA LYS A 58 -15.48 -12.19 -14.98
C LYS A 58 -15.88 -10.82 -15.46
N ASP A 59 -15.27 -9.79 -14.89
CA ASP A 59 -15.61 -8.40 -15.20
C ASP A 59 -14.36 -7.52 -15.04
N PRO A 60 -13.56 -7.39 -16.11
CA PRO A 60 -12.30 -6.65 -16.03
C PRO A 60 -12.45 -5.20 -15.60
N ARG A 61 -13.43 -4.49 -16.17
CA ARG A 61 -13.61 -3.06 -15.89
C ARG A 61 -14.02 -2.80 -14.45
N GLU A 62 -14.98 -3.57 -13.98
CA GLU A 62 -15.48 -3.42 -12.62
C GLU A 62 -14.41 -3.77 -11.61
N THR A 63 -13.66 -4.85 -11.84
CA THR A 63 -12.58 -5.27 -10.95
C THR A 63 -11.50 -4.20 -10.84
N VAL A 64 -11.05 -3.67 -11.97
CA VAL A 64 -10.03 -2.61 -11.98
C VAL A 64 -10.55 -1.37 -11.26
N ALA A 65 -11.79 -0.96 -11.52
CA ALA A 65 -12.38 0.22 -10.89
C ALA A 65 -12.49 0.07 -9.37
N ARG A 66 -12.93 -1.10 -8.91
CA ARG A 66 -13.08 -1.35 -7.47
C ARG A 66 -11.75 -1.38 -6.74
N VAL A 67 -10.75 -2.04 -7.32
CA VAL A 67 -9.41 -2.09 -6.72
C VAL A 67 -8.77 -0.71 -6.70
N SER A 68 -8.88 0.04 -7.78
CA SER A 68 -8.33 1.40 -7.85
C SER A 68 -8.95 2.32 -6.81
N ARG A 69 -10.29 2.27 -6.64
CA ARG A 69 -10.97 3.05 -5.60
C ARG A 69 -10.54 2.63 -4.20
N ALA A 70 -10.41 1.33 -3.99
CA ALA A 70 -9.97 0.81 -2.70
C ALA A 70 -8.58 1.30 -2.34
N LEU A 71 -7.64 1.25 -3.28
CA LEU A 71 -6.28 1.74 -3.05
C LEU A 71 -6.27 3.24 -2.76
N ALA A 72 -7.08 4.02 -3.47
CA ALA A 72 -7.20 5.45 -3.22
C ALA A 72 -7.77 5.73 -1.81
N SER A 73 -8.79 4.99 -1.41
CA SER A 73 -9.39 5.11 -0.07
C SER A 73 -8.39 4.78 1.02
N LEU A 74 -7.62 3.72 0.84
CA LEU A 74 -6.59 3.32 1.81
C LEU A 74 -5.49 4.38 1.92
N SER A 75 -5.10 4.96 0.82
CA SER A 75 -4.10 6.03 0.81
C SER A 75 -4.61 7.28 1.51
N GLU A 76 -5.84 7.70 1.21
CA GLU A 76 -6.47 8.84 1.86
C GLU A 76 -6.63 8.64 3.36
N ALA A 77 -6.94 7.44 3.78
CA ALA A 77 -7.08 7.09 5.19
C ALA A 77 -5.74 7.01 5.92
N GLY A 78 -4.62 7.10 5.20
CA GLY A 78 -3.29 6.99 5.80
C GLY A 78 -2.89 5.57 6.16
N LEU A 79 -3.58 4.57 5.62
CA LEU A 79 -3.31 3.16 5.92
C LEU A 79 -2.24 2.56 5.01
N ILE A 80 -2.01 3.16 3.86
CA ILE A 80 -0.89 2.83 2.99
C ILE A 80 -0.22 4.11 2.53
N TYR A 81 1.09 4.00 2.24
CA TYR A 81 1.86 5.06 1.59
C TYR A 81 2.09 4.64 0.14
N ARG A 82 1.82 5.53 -0.79
CA ARG A 82 2.08 5.30 -2.21
C ARG A 82 3.17 6.26 -2.65
N TYR A 83 4.23 5.75 -3.25
CA TYR A 83 5.41 6.54 -3.58
C TYR A 83 6.12 5.94 -4.78
N GLU A 84 7.05 6.72 -5.31
CA GLU A 84 7.90 6.30 -6.42
C GLU A 84 9.35 6.33 -5.97
N PHE A 85 10.10 5.32 -6.35
CA PHE A 85 11.52 5.26 -6.10
C PHE A 85 12.19 4.70 -7.35
N ASP A 86 13.17 5.47 -7.88
CA ASP A 86 13.95 5.09 -9.06
C ASP A 86 13.05 4.67 -10.24
N GLY A 87 11.98 5.44 -10.46
CA GLY A 87 11.06 5.24 -11.57
C GLY A 87 10.03 4.14 -11.39
N THR A 88 10.04 3.43 -10.28
CA THR A 88 9.10 2.34 -10.00
C THR A 88 8.12 2.76 -8.89
N PRO A 89 6.81 2.56 -9.09
CA PRO A 89 5.84 2.85 -8.04
C PRO A 89 5.80 1.73 -6.99
N TYR A 90 5.70 2.14 -5.74
CA TYR A 90 5.61 1.23 -4.59
C TYR A 90 4.48 1.64 -3.67
N LEU A 91 4.04 0.70 -2.87
CA LEU A 91 3.17 0.98 -1.74
C LEU A 91 3.74 0.31 -0.49
N GLU A 92 3.48 0.91 0.65
CA GLU A 92 3.91 0.39 1.93
C GLU A 92 2.74 0.45 2.90
N ILE A 93 2.53 -0.63 3.65
CA ILE A 93 1.49 -0.66 4.68
C ILE A 93 1.96 0.20 5.85
N ALA A 94 1.20 1.25 6.17
CA ALA A 94 1.51 2.09 7.32
C ALA A 94 1.39 1.27 8.59
N THR A 95 2.28 1.50 9.54
CA THR A 95 2.30 0.79 10.83
C THR A 95 2.26 -0.73 10.67
N TRP A 96 3.05 -1.24 9.73
CA TRP A 96 3.09 -2.67 9.39
C TRP A 96 3.26 -3.58 10.61
N SER A 97 4.16 -3.21 11.52
CA SER A 97 4.44 -3.98 12.73
C SER A 97 3.22 -4.13 13.65
N ARG A 98 2.25 -3.22 13.57
CA ARG A 98 1.00 -3.33 14.33
C ARG A 98 0.06 -4.37 13.73
N HIS A 99 0.14 -4.57 12.43
CA HIS A 99 -0.74 -5.52 11.74
C HIS A 99 -0.15 -6.92 11.74
N GLN A 100 1.16 -7.04 11.64
CA GLN A 100 1.83 -8.33 11.54
C GLN A 100 3.05 -8.40 12.45
N ARG A 101 3.16 -9.53 13.14
CA ARG A 101 4.36 -9.86 13.89
C ARG A 101 5.14 -10.89 13.09
N ILE A 102 6.35 -10.52 12.69
CA ILE A 102 7.22 -11.40 11.91
C ILE A 102 8.51 -11.58 12.70
N ASP A 103 8.75 -12.80 13.18
CA ASP A 103 9.89 -13.07 14.06
C ASP A 103 11.22 -12.97 13.31
N LYS A 104 11.25 -13.41 12.05
CA LYS A 104 12.45 -13.36 11.22
C LYS A 104 12.10 -12.82 9.84
N PRO A 105 11.97 -11.50 9.71
CA PRO A 105 11.65 -10.93 8.40
C PRO A 105 12.79 -11.20 7.41
N GLY A 106 12.41 -11.48 6.18
CA GLY A 106 13.37 -11.61 5.09
C GLY A 106 14.06 -10.28 4.82
N LYS A 107 15.09 -10.31 4.00
CA LYS A 107 15.73 -9.07 3.57
C LYS A 107 14.73 -8.21 2.82
N PRO A 108 14.77 -6.88 3.01
CA PRO A 108 13.91 -5.99 2.25
C PRO A 108 14.11 -6.19 0.75
N ARG A 109 13.02 -6.45 0.04
CA ARG A 109 13.04 -6.63 -1.42
C ARG A 109 12.87 -5.31 -2.14
N TYR A 110 12.25 -4.33 -1.46
CA TYR A 110 11.84 -3.07 -2.05
C TYR A 110 12.21 -1.91 -1.14
N PRO A 111 12.41 -0.70 -1.70
CA PRO A 111 12.71 0.47 -0.87
C PRO A 111 11.50 0.91 -0.06
N SER A 112 11.73 1.32 1.20
CA SER A 112 10.66 1.87 2.03
C SER A 112 10.32 3.30 1.59
N HIS A 113 9.17 3.80 2.03
CA HIS A 113 8.76 5.17 1.76
C HIS A 113 9.77 6.20 2.29
N LYS A 114 10.46 5.86 3.37
CA LYS A 114 11.50 6.72 3.94
C LYS A 114 12.68 6.91 3.01
N MET A 115 12.99 5.91 2.19
CA MET A 115 14.07 6.00 1.20
C MET A 115 13.68 6.87 0.02
N ALA A 116 12.41 6.87 -0.34
CA ALA A 116 11.88 7.68 -1.43
C ALA A 116 11.79 9.16 -1.07
N GLU A 117 11.70 9.48 0.23
CA GLU A 117 11.63 10.84 0.70
C GLU A 117 13.00 11.51 0.57
N PRO A 118 13.03 12.78 0.15
CA PRO A 118 14.26 13.56 0.20
C PRO A 118 14.82 13.51 1.62
N ASN A 119 16.13 13.44 1.71
CA ASN A 119 16.80 13.31 2.99
C ASN A 119 16.55 14.54 3.86
N ASP A 120 15.62 14.43 4.78
CA ASP A 120 15.28 15.50 5.71
C ASP A 120 16.40 15.80 6.72
N SER A 121 17.46 15.02 6.71
CA SER A 121 18.59 15.28 7.59
C SER A 121 19.32 16.57 7.25
N ASN A 122 19.11 17.08 6.05
CA ASN A 122 19.54 18.42 5.68
C ASN A 122 18.44 19.47 5.92
N GLY A 123 17.44 19.08 6.48
CA GLY A 123 16.47 19.59 7.41
C GLY A 123 15.67 20.76 7.05
N SER A 124 15.84 21.48 6.04
CA SER A 124 15.15 22.75 6.01
C SER A 124 14.90 23.31 4.63
N ASP A 125 14.93 22.45 3.65
CA ASP A 125 14.62 22.94 2.32
C ASP A 125 13.13 22.69 2.03
N PRO A 126 12.31 23.74 2.02
CA PRO A 126 10.89 23.61 1.72
C PRO A 126 10.63 23.00 0.34
N ASP A 127 11.56 23.21 -0.58
CA ASP A 127 11.45 22.69 -1.94
C ASP A 127 11.51 21.18 -1.96
N SER A 128 12.26 20.58 -1.05
CA SER A 128 12.33 19.13 -0.94
C SER A 128 10.99 18.52 -0.55
N ARG A 129 10.23 19.23 0.28
CA ARG A 129 8.91 18.76 0.70
C ARG A 129 7.92 18.83 -0.47
N ASP A 130 7.96 19.90 -1.19
CA ASP A 130 7.07 20.08 -2.34
C ASP A 130 7.32 19.01 -3.40
N CYS A 131 8.57 18.72 -3.66
CA CYS A 131 8.93 17.66 -4.60
C CYS A 131 8.41 16.30 -4.14
N ARG A 132 8.49 16.03 -2.83
CA ARG A 132 7.99 14.78 -2.28
C ARG A 132 6.47 14.68 -2.42
N GLU A 133 5.77 15.75 -2.10
CA GLU A 133 4.32 15.77 -2.25
C GLU A 133 3.88 15.57 -3.69
N LEU A 134 4.54 16.24 -4.62
CA LEU A 134 4.26 16.08 -6.03
C LEU A 134 4.48 14.64 -6.49
N SER A 135 5.54 14.01 -6.02
CA SER A 135 5.81 12.61 -6.33
C SER A 135 4.70 11.69 -5.82
N LEU A 136 4.26 11.90 -4.59
CA LEU A 136 3.18 11.11 -4.00
C LEU A 136 1.86 11.30 -4.73
N ILE A 137 1.54 12.53 -5.09
CA ILE A 137 0.33 12.84 -5.85
C ILE A 137 0.38 12.18 -7.22
N HIS A 138 1.52 12.23 -7.88
CA HIS A 138 1.71 11.61 -9.18
C HIS A 138 1.46 10.10 -9.14
N ILE A 139 1.95 9.43 -8.11
CA ILE A 139 1.75 7.99 -7.92
C ILE A 139 0.29 7.67 -7.61
N SER A 140 -0.37 8.53 -6.86
CA SER A 140 -1.76 8.32 -6.43
C SER A 140 -2.76 8.46 -7.56
N GLU A 141 -2.40 9.08 -8.64
CA GLU A 141 -3.27 9.23 -9.79
C GLU A 141 -3.09 8.03 -10.72
N PRO A 142 -4.14 7.20 -10.88
CA PRO A 142 -4.11 6.07 -11.81
C PRO A 142 -4.12 6.51 -13.25
#